data_939a90ee564fb6c68bca2ab3e11fe20b
#
_entry.id   939a90ee564fb6c68bca2ab3e11fe20b
#
_cell.length_a   1.000
_cell.length_b   1.000
_cell.length_c   1.000
_cell.angle_alpha   90.00
_cell.angle_beta   90.00
_cell.angle_gamma   90.00
#
_symmetry.space_group_name_H-M   'P 1'
#
loop_
_entity.id
_entity.type
_entity.pdbx_description
1 polymer ?
#
loop_
_entity_poly.entity_id
_entity_poly.type
_entity_poly.pdbx_seq_one_letter_code
_entity_poly.pdbx_strand_id
1 'polypeptide(L)'
;EIGNYWATRHFIETLKRLDMLPVNFIYISSLSIFGPIREKDYSSICETDTPRPNTAYGLSKLHTEEYLKSLTNFPYVIFRPTGVYGPRERDYFLMAKSVQQHVDFAAGFKRQDITFVFVKDLVQAIYLAIEKNVTGRAYFVSDGKVYSSHTFSDLIRKELGNPWMLRFVCPLFLLKAISFVAENVGRILRKTSTLNCDKYRIMKQRNWRCDISPLEKELGYVPEYPLERGVKEIIAWYKKEGWL
;
A
#
# COMPACT_ATOMS: atom_id res chain seq x y z
N GLU A 1 -11.85 5.68 -10.38
CA GLU A 1 -12.42 4.47 -11.01
C GLU A 1 -11.88 4.21 -12.42
N ILE A 2 -11.72 5.23 -13.27
CA ILE A 2 -11.30 5.06 -14.68
C ILE A 2 -9.99 4.27 -14.79
N GLY A 3 -8.96 4.62 -14.01
CA GLY A 3 -7.64 3.99 -14.10
C GLY A 3 -7.55 2.56 -13.57
N ASN A 4 -8.44 2.15 -12.69
CA ASN A 4 -8.44 0.78 -12.13
C ASN A 4 -9.58 -0.06 -12.73
N TYR A 5 -10.83 0.23 -12.35
CA TYR A 5 -11.96 -0.61 -12.71
C TYR A 5 -12.23 -0.63 -14.22
N TRP A 6 -12.47 0.52 -14.83
CA TRP A 6 -12.85 0.57 -16.24
C TRP A 6 -11.75 0.12 -17.18
N ALA A 7 -10.49 0.51 -16.89
CA ALA A 7 -9.35 0.06 -17.70
C ALA A 7 -9.15 -1.45 -17.62
N THR A 8 -9.21 -2.04 -16.42
CA THR A 8 -9.07 -3.49 -16.24
C THR A 8 -10.22 -4.25 -16.88
N ARG A 9 -11.45 -3.78 -16.69
CA ARG A 9 -12.63 -4.39 -17.32
C ARG A 9 -12.53 -4.36 -18.84
N HIS A 10 -12.24 -3.19 -19.41
CA HIS A 10 -12.11 -3.07 -20.87
C HIS A 10 -10.99 -3.95 -21.42
N PHE A 11 -9.86 -4.05 -20.72
CA PHE A 11 -8.76 -4.92 -21.11
C PHE A 11 -9.19 -6.41 -21.13
N ILE A 12 -9.85 -6.88 -20.08
CA ILE A 12 -10.32 -8.27 -19.99
C ILE A 12 -11.40 -8.57 -21.04
N GLU A 13 -12.35 -7.67 -21.24
CA GLU A 13 -13.40 -7.84 -22.27
C GLU A 13 -12.80 -7.88 -23.69
N THR A 14 -11.72 -7.11 -23.91
CA THR A 14 -10.99 -7.16 -25.18
C THR A 14 -10.25 -8.48 -25.37
N LEU A 15 -9.58 -9.00 -24.33
CA LEU A 15 -8.94 -10.33 -24.39
C LEU A 15 -9.96 -11.42 -24.70
N LYS A 16 -11.12 -11.41 -24.06
CA LYS A 16 -12.21 -12.36 -24.32
C LYS A 16 -12.72 -12.26 -25.75
N ARG A 17 -12.93 -11.05 -26.26
CA ARG A 17 -13.40 -10.83 -27.64
C ARG A 17 -12.42 -11.32 -28.69
N LEU A 18 -11.11 -11.26 -28.40
CA LEU A 18 -10.04 -11.70 -29.28
C LEU A 18 -9.67 -13.18 -29.08
N ASP A 19 -10.36 -13.90 -28.19
CA ASP A 19 -10.04 -15.27 -27.79
C ASP A 19 -8.58 -15.44 -27.28
N MET A 20 -8.07 -14.42 -26.58
CA MET A 20 -6.71 -14.34 -26.06
C MET A 20 -6.71 -14.42 -24.52
N LEU A 21 -7.34 -15.46 -23.96
CA LEU A 21 -7.34 -15.62 -22.52
C LEU A 21 -5.94 -15.91 -21.98
N PRO A 22 -5.49 -15.20 -20.92
CA PRO A 22 -4.20 -15.46 -20.31
C PRO A 22 -4.20 -16.78 -19.54
N VAL A 23 -3.04 -17.41 -19.42
CA VAL A 23 -2.85 -18.56 -18.51
C VAL A 23 -3.01 -18.13 -17.05
N ASN A 24 -2.59 -16.92 -16.73
CA ASN A 24 -2.73 -16.33 -15.40
C ASN A 24 -2.88 -14.82 -15.49
N PHE A 25 -3.85 -14.25 -14.77
CA PHE A 25 -4.11 -12.82 -14.70
C PHE A 25 -3.82 -12.31 -13.28
N ILE A 26 -2.72 -11.60 -13.12
CA ILE A 26 -2.31 -11.07 -11.82
C ILE A 26 -2.88 -9.65 -11.64
N TYR A 27 -3.68 -9.47 -10.61
CA TYR A 27 -4.23 -8.17 -10.23
C TYR A 27 -3.64 -7.68 -8.92
N ILE A 28 -2.97 -6.53 -8.97
CA ILE A 28 -2.48 -5.87 -7.75
C ILE A 28 -3.58 -4.95 -7.21
N SER A 29 -4.25 -5.45 -6.18
CA SER A 29 -5.24 -4.72 -5.38
C SER A 29 -4.56 -3.91 -4.26
N SER A 30 -5.17 -3.80 -3.09
CA SER A 30 -4.61 -3.11 -1.92
C SER A 30 -5.35 -3.53 -0.65
N LEU A 31 -4.65 -3.54 0.48
CA LEU A 31 -5.28 -3.67 1.79
C LEU A 31 -6.32 -2.56 2.07
N SER A 32 -6.20 -1.40 1.41
CA SER A 32 -7.12 -0.26 1.56
C SER A 32 -8.57 -0.53 1.17
N ILE A 33 -8.87 -1.65 0.51
CA ILE A 33 -10.26 -2.07 0.24
C ILE A 33 -11.05 -2.36 1.53
N PHE A 34 -10.36 -2.69 2.63
CA PHE A 34 -11.02 -2.99 3.91
C PHE A 34 -11.39 -1.75 4.72
N GLY A 35 -10.72 -0.61 4.50
CA GLY A 35 -10.95 0.61 5.28
C GLY A 35 -10.60 0.44 6.77
N PRO A 36 -11.14 1.32 7.65
CA PRO A 36 -10.80 1.34 9.08
C PRO A 36 -11.57 0.29 9.88
N ILE A 37 -11.19 -0.97 9.76
CA ILE A 37 -11.76 -2.08 10.54
C ILE A 37 -10.79 -2.56 11.60
N ARG A 38 -11.29 -3.27 12.62
CA ARG A 38 -10.52 -3.86 13.74
C ARG A 38 -9.64 -2.84 14.49
N GLU A 39 -10.03 -1.55 14.49
CA GLU A 39 -9.27 -0.47 15.14
C GLU A 39 -9.38 -0.45 16.67
N LYS A 40 -10.23 -1.29 17.28
CA LYS A 40 -10.39 -1.36 18.73
C LYS A 40 -9.41 -2.35 19.36
N ASP A 41 -9.29 -3.50 18.77
CA ASP A 41 -8.48 -4.63 19.25
C ASP A 41 -7.15 -4.80 18.51
N TYR A 42 -6.98 -4.12 17.37
CA TYR A 42 -5.80 -4.22 16.51
C TYR A 42 -5.51 -5.66 16.04
N SER A 43 -6.55 -6.49 15.92
CA SER A 43 -6.40 -7.81 15.34
C SER A 43 -6.10 -7.71 13.83
N SER A 44 -5.47 -8.74 13.28
CA SER A 44 -5.15 -8.77 11.85
C SER A 44 -6.41 -8.85 10.99
N ILE A 45 -6.43 -8.09 9.92
CA ILE A 45 -7.44 -8.15 8.86
C ILE A 45 -7.24 -9.48 8.13
N CYS A 46 -8.30 -10.28 8.02
CA CYS A 46 -8.31 -11.58 7.39
C CYS A 46 -9.05 -11.57 6.06
N GLU A 47 -8.81 -12.57 5.22
CA GLU A 47 -9.51 -12.72 3.92
C GLU A 47 -11.03 -12.84 4.06
N THR A 48 -11.50 -13.32 5.21
CA THR A 48 -12.93 -13.48 5.54
C THR A 48 -13.60 -12.19 6.00
N ASP A 49 -12.85 -11.12 6.27
CA ASP A 49 -13.44 -9.84 6.63
C ASP A 49 -14.15 -9.20 5.44
N THR A 50 -15.24 -8.49 5.73
CA THR A 50 -15.99 -7.77 4.70
C THR A 50 -15.28 -6.46 4.33
N PRO A 51 -14.91 -6.25 3.05
CA PRO A 51 -14.36 -4.99 2.58
C PRO A 51 -15.30 -3.81 2.81
N ARG A 52 -14.75 -2.69 3.31
CA ARG A 52 -15.48 -1.43 3.56
C ARG A 52 -14.59 -0.22 3.25
N PRO A 53 -14.23 -0.01 1.97
CA PRO A 53 -13.34 1.08 1.60
C PRO A 53 -13.95 2.43 1.94
N ASN A 54 -13.12 3.34 2.43
CA ASN A 54 -13.50 4.71 2.75
C ASN A 54 -12.79 5.75 1.87
N THR A 55 -12.06 5.29 0.85
CA THR A 55 -11.37 6.13 -0.15
C THR A 55 -11.82 5.78 -1.55
N ALA A 56 -11.75 6.75 -2.48
CA ALA A 56 -12.05 6.51 -3.89
C ALA A 56 -11.09 5.46 -4.50
N TYR A 57 -9.82 5.45 -4.08
CA TYR A 57 -8.85 4.46 -4.47
C TYR A 57 -9.26 3.05 -4.01
N GLY A 58 -9.51 2.86 -2.71
CA GLY A 58 -9.94 1.56 -2.17
C GLY A 58 -11.22 1.04 -2.80
N LEU A 59 -12.21 1.94 -3.04
CA LEU A 59 -13.46 1.59 -3.72
C LEU A 59 -13.21 1.10 -5.16
N SER A 60 -12.35 1.80 -5.91
CA SER A 60 -12.03 1.41 -7.28
C SER A 60 -11.33 0.06 -7.36
N LYS A 61 -10.47 -0.24 -6.37
CA LYS A 61 -9.81 -1.56 -6.26
C LYS A 61 -10.82 -2.67 -5.92
N LEU A 62 -11.74 -2.39 -4.98
CA LEU A 62 -12.79 -3.35 -4.60
C LEU A 62 -13.70 -3.69 -5.80
N HIS A 63 -14.20 -2.70 -6.53
CA HIS A 63 -15.04 -2.96 -7.73
C HIS A 63 -14.31 -3.82 -8.77
N THR A 64 -12.99 -3.65 -8.91
CA THR A 64 -12.21 -4.51 -9.80
C THR A 64 -12.11 -5.95 -9.29
N GLU A 65 -11.91 -6.14 -7.97
CA GLU A 65 -11.91 -7.49 -7.38
C GLU A 65 -13.26 -8.19 -7.54
N GLU A 66 -14.36 -7.46 -7.30
CA GLU A 66 -15.74 -7.99 -7.48
C GLU A 66 -15.99 -8.39 -8.93
N TYR A 67 -15.55 -7.56 -9.89
CA TYR A 67 -15.64 -7.89 -11.31
C TYR A 67 -14.83 -9.15 -11.63
N LEU A 68 -13.57 -9.26 -11.20
CA LEU A 68 -12.75 -10.46 -11.43
C LEU A 68 -13.42 -11.72 -10.85
N LYS A 69 -13.93 -11.64 -9.63
CA LYS A 69 -14.61 -12.74 -8.94
C LYS A 69 -15.93 -13.15 -9.62
N SER A 70 -16.57 -12.23 -10.35
CA SER A 70 -17.81 -12.52 -11.11
C SER A 70 -17.55 -13.24 -12.43
N LEU A 71 -16.30 -13.31 -12.89
CA LEU A 71 -15.94 -13.93 -14.16
C LEU A 71 -15.87 -15.46 -14.02
N THR A 72 -16.66 -16.17 -14.80
CA THR A 72 -16.61 -17.64 -14.87
C THR A 72 -15.37 -18.06 -15.67
N ASN A 73 -14.63 -19.04 -15.15
CA ASN A 73 -13.45 -19.63 -15.80
C ASN A 73 -12.34 -18.63 -16.23
N PHE A 74 -12.23 -17.51 -15.53
CA PHE A 74 -11.15 -16.56 -15.75
C PHE A 74 -10.03 -16.77 -14.73
N PRO A 75 -8.79 -17.03 -15.16
CA PRO A 75 -7.68 -17.43 -14.28
C PRO A 75 -7.04 -16.22 -13.60
N TYR A 76 -7.64 -15.69 -12.54
CA TYR A 76 -7.10 -14.54 -11.81
C TYR A 76 -6.42 -14.94 -10.49
N VAL A 77 -5.41 -14.14 -10.09
CA VAL A 77 -4.90 -14.06 -8.72
C VAL A 77 -4.89 -12.60 -8.30
N ILE A 78 -5.36 -12.31 -7.10
CA ILE A 78 -5.40 -10.97 -6.53
C ILE A 78 -4.39 -10.86 -5.40
N PHE A 79 -3.48 -9.89 -5.48
CA PHE A 79 -2.61 -9.53 -4.38
C PHE A 79 -3.10 -8.22 -3.74
N ARG A 80 -3.20 -8.20 -2.42
CA ARG A 80 -3.59 -7.07 -1.58
C ARG A 80 -2.40 -6.61 -0.73
N PRO A 81 -1.41 -5.95 -1.34
CA PRO A 81 -0.26 -5.48 -0.59
C PRO A 81 -0.65 -4.39 0.40
N THR A 82 0.16 -4.27 1.44
CA THR A 82 0.16 -3.18 2.40
C THR A 82 0.91 -1.95 1.84
N GLY A 83 1.59 -1.17 2.66
CA GLY A 83 2.43 -0.07 2.18
C GLY A 83 3.63 -0.61 1.37
N VAL A 84 3.52 -0.59 0.04
CA VAL A 84 4.61 -1.01 -0.85
C VAL A 84 5.66 0.08 -0.92
N TYR A 85 6.91 -0.26 -0.62
CA TYR A 85 8.03 0.66 -0.71
C TYR A 85 9.19 0.02 -1.48
N GLY A 86 10.06 0.87 -2.03
CA GLY A 86 11.19 0.41 -2.84
C GLY A 86 11.84 1.55 -3.63
N PRO A 87 12.84 1.25 -4.46
CA PRO A 87 13.42 2.21 -5.40
C PRO A 87 12.37 2.87 -6.29
N ARG A 88 12.52 4.18 -6.55
CA ARG A 88 11.62 5.03 -7.37
C ARG A 88 10.26 5.34 -6.75
N GLU A 89 9.94 4.84 -5.56
CA GLU A 89 8.70 5.18 -4.86
C GLU A 89 8.83 6.61 -4.27
N ARG A 90 7.82 7.46 -4.53
CA ARG A 90 7.91 8.90 -4.25
C ARG A 90 7.44 9.28 -2.84
N ASP A 91 6.45 8.60 -2.28
CA ASP A 91 5.91 8.96 -0.95
C ASP A 91 6.95 8.72 0.15
N TYR A 92 7.64 7.57 0.11
CA TYR A 92 8.73 7.27 1.06
C TYR A 92 10.01 8.05 0.76
N PHE A 93 10.25 8.41 -0.50
CA PHE A 93 11.31 9.38 -0.82
C PHE A 93 11.03 10.76 -0.19
N LEU A 94 9.81 11.27 -0.26
CA LEU A 94 9.45 12.54 0.38
C LEU A 94 9.62 12.48 1.90
N MET A 95 9.32 11.32 2.53
CA MET A 95 9.62 11.09 3.94
C MET A 95 11.12 11.13 4.21
N ALA A 96 11.94 10.48 3.39
CA ALA A 96 13.40 10.50 3.53
C ALA A 96 13.96 11.92 3.40
N LYS A 97 13.47 12.69 2.44
CA LYS A 97 13.83 14.09 2.24
C LYS A 97 13.42 14.97 3.42
N SER A 98 12.23 14.74 4.00
CA SER A 98 11.78 15.45 5.21
C SER A 98 12.70 15.16 6.40
N VAL A 99 13.07 13.89 6.62
CA VAL A 99 14.01 13.50 7.67
C VAL A 99 15.39 14.11 7.43
N GLN A 100 15.89 14.15 6.19
CA GLN A 100 17.13 14.85 5.83
C GLN A 100 17.06 16.34 6.16
N GLN A 101 15.88 16.96 6.03
CA GLN A 101 15.60 18.36 6.41
C GLN A 101 15.25 18.51 7.90
N HIS A 102 15.56 17.50 8.72
CA HIS A 102 15.36 17.52 10.17
C HIS A 102 13.89 17.51 10.64
N VAL A 103 12.95 17.10 9.80
CA VAL A 103 11.52 17.12 10.12
C VAL A 103 10.91 15.74 9.94
N ASP A 104 10.15 15.29 10.95
CA ASP A 104 9.31 14.09 10.89
C ASP A 104 7.86 14.44 11.24
N PHE A 105 6.93 13.99 10.42
CA PHE A 105 5.51 14.23 10.61
C PHE A 105 4.76 12.94 10.94
N ALA A 106 3.95 12.99 11.99
CA ALA A 106 3.01 11.92 12.35
C ALA A 106 1.57 12.44 12.38
N ALA A 107 0.63 11.58 12.03
CA ALA A 107 -0.80 11.89 12.02
C ALA A 107 -1.49 11.44 13.31
N GLY A 108 -1.92 12.39 14.15
CA GLY A 108 -2.63 12.13 15.40
C GLY A 108 -1.75 11.51 16.49
N PHE A 109 -2.32 11.40 17.68
CA PHE A 109 -1.62 10.96 18.90
C PHE A 109 -1.92 9.50 19.28
N LYS A 110 -2.82 8.84 18.55
CA LYS A 110 -3.22 7.47 18.86
C LYS A 110 -2.26 6.47 18.20
N ARG A 111 -2.09 5.32 18.85
CA ARG A 111 -1.35 4.19 18.30
C ARG A 111 -1.84 3.87 16.89
N GLN A 112 -0.89 3.62 16.00
CA GLN A 112 -1.10 3.06 14.68
C GLN A 112 -0.21 1.82 14.54
N ASP A 113 -0.82 0.73 14.09
CA ASP A 113 -0.13 -0.50 13.73
C ASP A 113 -0.07 -0.56 12.20
N ILE A 114 1.13 -0.46 11.66
CA ILE A 114 1.36 -0.38 10.21
C ILE A 114 2.16 -1.60 9.77
N THR A 115 1.88 -2.07 8.57
CA THR A 115 2.63 -3.14 7.91
C THR A 115 3.16 -2.63 6.57
N PHE A 116 4.28 -3.19 6.14
CA PHE A 116 4.95 -2.81 4.90
C PHE A 116 5.29 -4.05 4.08
N VAL A 117 5.55 -3.84 2.81
CA VAL A 117 6.15 -4.85 1.93
C VAL A 117 7.17 -4.19 1.01
N PHE A 118 8.36 -4.76 0.96
CA PHE A 118 9.36 -4.32 -0.02
C PHE A 118 8.97 -4.80 -1.41
N VAL A 119 9.20 -3.98 -2.43
CA VAL A 119 8.76 -4.29 -3.80
C VAL A 119 9.30 -5.63 -4.31
N LYS A 120 10.50 -6.05 -3.91
CA LYS A 120 11.06 -7.35 -4.32
C LYS A 120 10.30 -8.53 -3.70
N ASP A 121 9.85 -8.41 -2.45
CA ASP A 121 9.03 -9.44 -1.80
C ASP A 121 7.65 -9.54 -2.45
N LEU A 122 7.06 -8.41 -2.86
CA LEU A 122 5.81 -8.43 -3.65
C LEU A 122 6.02 -9.15 -4.99
N VAL A 123 7.13 -8.88 -5.68
CA VAL A 123 7.48 -9.57 -6.94
C VAL A 123 7.71 -11.06 -6.71
N GLN A 124 8.36 -11.44 -5.61
CA GLN A 124 8.54 -12.85 -5.22
C GLN A 124 7.17 -13.54 -5.04
N ALA A 125 6.23 -12.92 -4.32
CA ALA A 125 4.88 -13.47 -4.12
C ALA A 125 4.16 -13.69 -5.46
N ILE A 126 4.27 -12.76 -6.40
CA ILE A 126 3.70 -12.86 -7.75
C ILE A 126 4.34 -14.05 -8.50
N TYR A 127 5.67 -14.16 -8.46
CA TYR A 127 6.41 -15.23 -9.13
C TYR A 127 5.99 -16.61 -8.60
N LEU A 128 5.90 -16.77 -7.28
CA LEU A 128 5.45 -18.01 -6.65
C LEU A 128 4.04 -18.42 -7.07
N ALA A 129 3.11 -17.45 -7.23
CA ALA A 129 1.76 -17.75 -7.71
C ALA A 129 1.75 -18.22 -9.17
N ILE A 130 2.62 -17.66 -10.02
CA ILE A 130 2.78 -18.06 -11.41
C ILE A 130 3.38 -19.48 -11.48
N GLU A 131 4.45 -19.73 -10.74
CA GLU A 131 5.13 -21.04 -10.71
C GLU A 131 4.18 -22.18 -10.27
N LYS A 132 3.34 -21.89 -9.26
CA LYS A 132 2.39 -22.86 -8.73
C LYS A 132 1.06 -22.91 -9.50
N ASN A 133 0.92 -22.15 -10.58
CA ASN A 133 -0.30 -22.06 -11.40
C ASN A 133 -1.57 -21.79 -10.55
N VAL A 134 -1.46 -20.94 -9.53
CA VAL A 134 -2.57 -20.61 -8.65
C VAL A 134 -3.58 -19.73 -9.38
N THR A 135 -4.86 -20.03 -9.22
CA THR A 135 -5.98 -19.25 -9.78
C THR A 135 -7.15 -19.15 -8.79
N GLY A 136 -7.98 -18.11 -8.93
CA GLY A 136 -9.17 -17.94 -8.10
C GLY A 136 -8.89 -17.56 -6.65
N ARG A 137 -7.69 -17.05 -6.34
CA ARG A 137 -7.26 -16.71 -4.97
C ARG A 137 -6.99 -15.21 -4.80
N ALA A 138 -7.07 -14.76 -3.55
CA ALA A 138 -6.72 -13.41 -3.15
C ALA A 138 -5.87 -13.45 -1.89
N TYR A 139 -4.69 -12.81 -1.89
CA TYR A 139 -3.72 -12.85 -0.79
C TYR A 139 -3.35 -11.48 -0.29
N PHE A 140 -3.22 -11.32 1.03
CA PHE A 140 -2.50 -10.19 1.60
C PHE A 140 -1.00 -10.39 1.45
N VAL A 141 -0.28 -9.27 1.27
CA VAL A 141 1.18 -9.30 1.16
C VAL A 141 1.79 -8.24 2.07
N SER A 142 2.62 -8.68 3.00
CA SER A 142 3.45 -7.84 3.87
C SER A 142 4.73 -8.59 4.24
N ASP A 143 5.62 -7.96 5.00
CA ASP A 143 6.79 -8.62 5.58
C ASP A 143 6.49 -9.43 6.86
N GLY A 144 5.20 -9.61 7.19
CA GLY A 144 4.75 -10.37 8.35
C GLY A 144 4.93 -9.66 9.70
N LYS A 145 5.53 -8.45 9.73
CA LYS A 145 5.78 -7.69 10.95
C LYS A 145 4.85 -6.50 11.08
N VAL A 146 4.69 -6.03 12.31
CA VAL A 146 3.87 -4.86 12.66
C VAL A 146 4.79 -3.77 13.22
N TYR A 147 4.62 -2.57 12.71
CA TYR A 147 5.46 -1.43 13.04
C TYR A 147 4.62 -0.26 13.58
N SER A 148 5.24 0.57 14.42
CA SER A 148 4.66 1.85 14.81
C SER A 148 4.73 2.87 13.66
N SER A 149 3.92 3.93 13.74
CA SER A 149 3.96 5.03 12.77
C SER A 149 5.31 5.73 12.64
N HIS A 150 6.19 5.59 13.63
CA HIS A 150 7.51 6.23 13.65
C HIS A 150 8.65 5.33 13.18
N THR A 151 8.44 4.02 13.15
CA THR A 151 9.53 3.06 12.88
C THR A 151 10.20 3.33 11.54
N PHE A 152 9.43 3.66 10.50
CA PHE A 152 9.98 3.91 9.16
C PHE A 152 10.89 5.16 9.16
N SER A 153 10.42 6.28 9.74
CA SER A 153 11.21 7.52 9.82
C SER A 153 12.44 7.37 10.73
N ASP A 154 12.35 6.59 11.81
CA ASP A 154 13.48 6.29 12.69
C ASP A 154 14.57 5.48 11.97
N LEU A 155 14.17 4.52 11.14
CA LEU A 155 15.11 3.75 10.31
C LEU A 155 15.75 4.62 9.23
N ILE A 156 14.97 5.48 8.55
CA ILE A 156 15.54 6.46 7.60
C ILE A 156 16.57 7.36 8.30
N ARG A 157 16.22 7.89 9.47
CA ARG A 157 17.12 8.71 10.28
C ARG A 157 18.44 8.00 10.57
N LYS A 158 18.38 6.73 10.97
CA LYS A 158 19.55 5.88 11.23
C LYS A 158 20.44 5.76 9.99
N GLU A 159 19.86 5.48 8.82
CA GLU A 159 20.62 5.32 7.55
C GLU A 159 21.16 6.65 6.99
N LEU A 160 20.63 7.79 7.44
CA LEU A 160 21.15 9.12 7.13
C LEU A 160 22.24 9.61 8.12
N GLY A 161 22.68 8.76 9.06
CA GLY A 161 23.73 9.10 10.03
C GLY A 161 23.22 9.76 11.30
N ASN A 162 21.97 9.51 11.67
CA ASN A 162 21.31 10.02 12.87
C ASN A 162 21.30 11.57 12.99
N PRO A 163 20.88 12.33 11.97
CA PRO A 163 20.74 13.77 12.11
C PRO A 163 19.78 14.08 13.26
N TRP A 164 19.94 15.26 13.90
CA TRP A 164 18.90 15.73 14.81
C TRP A 164 17.58 15.92 14.05
N MET A 165 16.45 15.67 14.70
CA MET A 165 15.16 15.68 14.03
C MET A 165 14.06 16.16 14.99
N LEU A 166 13.24 17.11 14.53
CA LEU A 166 12.05 17.55 15.21
C LEU A 166 10.86 16.72 14.72
N ARG A 167 10.15 16.11 15.66
CA ARG A 167 8.96 15.31 15.38
C ARG A 167 7.71 16.13 15.68
N PHE A 168 6.92 16.37 14.63
CA PHE A 168 5.65 17.08 14.73
C PHE A 168 4.49 16.10 14.63
N VAL A 169 3.67 16.05 15.67
CA VAL A 169 2.41 15.28 15.63
C VAL A 169 1.28 16.22 15.26
N CYS A 170 0.74 16.04 14.06
CA CYS A 170 -0.36 16.86 13.57
C CYS A 170 -1.70 16.34 14.13
N PRO A 171 -2.46 17.14 14.90
CA PRO A 171 -3.80 16.75 15.31
C PRO A 171 -4.70 16.44 14.11
N LEU A 172 -5.51 15.38 14.20
CA LEU A 172 -6.31 14.91 13.07
C LEU A 172 -7.31 15.94 12.54
N PHE A 173 -7.84 16.82 13.39
CA PHE A 173 -8.74 17.89 12.94
C PHE A 173 -8.02 18.93 12.07
N LEU A 174 -6.78 19.28 12.43
CA LEU A 174 -5.94 20.20 11.66
C LEU A 174 -5.53 19.55 10.33
N LEU A 175 -5.09 18.29 10.37
CA LEU A 175 -4.76 17.53 9.16
C LEU A 175 -5.96 17.44 8.19
N LYS A 176 -7.18 17.27 8.74
CA LYS A 176 -8.42 17.27 7.94
C LYS A 176 -8.66 18.63 7.26
N ALA A 177 -8.52 19.73 8.01
CA ALA A 177 -8.70 21.08 7.47
C ALA A 177 -7.67 21.38 6.36
N ILE A 178 -6.39 21.08 6.60
CA ILE A 178 -5.32 21.26 5.60
C ILE A 178 -5.59 20.41 4.36
N SER A 179 -5.97 19.15 4.51
CA SER A 179 -6.28 18.27 3.39
C SER A 179 -7.44 18.79 2.55
N PHE A 180 -8.48 19.30 3.19
CA PHE A 180 -9.63 19.89 2.50
C PHE A 180 -9.26 21.15 1.71
N VAL A 181 -8.50 22.06 2.31
CA VAL A 181 -8.02 23.28 1.64
C VAL A 181 -7.09 22.92 0.47
N ALA A 182 -6.13 22.03 0.70
CA ALA A 182 -5.17 21.61 -0.33
C ALA A 182 -5.86 20.94 -1.53
N GLU A 183 -6.89 20.13 -1.30
CA GLU A 183 -7.69 19.50 -2.35
C GLU A 183 -8.46 20.55 -3.18
N ASN A 184 -9.10 21.53 -2.54
CA ASN A 184 -9.86 22.58 -3.23
C ASN A 184 -8.95 23.53 -4.03
N VAL A 185 -7.81 23.93 -3.45
CA VAL A 185 -6.80 24.72 -4.17
C VAL A 185 -6.25 23.93 -5.37
N GLY A 186 -5.93 22.64 -5.17
CA GLY A 186 -5.50 21.78 -6.28
C GLY A 186 -6.53 21.71 -7.41
N ARG A 187 -7.81 21.60 -7.06
CA ARG A 187 -8.92 21.58 -8.03
C ARG A 187 -9.01 22.90 -8.82
N ILE A 188 -8.88 24.05 -8.14
CA ILE A 188 -8.89 25.37 -8.78
C ILE A 188 -7.68 25.51 -9.72
N LEU A 189 -6.50 25.08 -9.27
CA LEU A 189 -5.25 25.17 -10.05
C LEU A 189 -5.11 24.05 -11.10
N ARG A 190 -6.08 23.14 -11.22
CA ARG A 190 -6.02 21.94 -12.07
C ARG A 190 -4.78 21.09 -11.84
N LYS A 191 -4.28 21.04 -10.61
CA LYS A 191 -3.12 20.24 -10.19
C LYS A 191 -3.55 19.24 -9.14
N THR A 192 -3.02 18.02 -9.22
CA THR A 192 -3.26 17.00 -8.19
C THR A 192 -2.51 17.38 -6.92
N SER A 193 -3.24 17.57 -5.81
CA SER A 193 -2.63 17.81 -4.51
C SER A 193 -2.06 16.52 -3.94
N THR A 194 -0.84 16.58 -3.43
CA THR A 194 -0.20 15.45 -2.71
C THR A 194 -0.95 15.12 -1.41
N LEU A 195 -1.54 16.12 -0.76
CA LEU A 195 -2.39 15.96 0.41
C LEU A 195 -3.84 16.27 0.02
N ASN A 196 -4.72 15.29 0.17
CA ASN A 196 -6.15 15.38 -0.14
C ASN A 196 -6.97 14.62 0.89
N CYS A 197 -8.30 14.65 0.79
CA CYS A 197 -9.20 13.98 1.73
C CYS A 197 -9.02 12.46 1.76
N ASP A 198 -8.67 11.81 0.67
CA ASP A 198 -8.39 10.38 0.64
C ASP A 198 -7.08 10.06 1.36
N LYS A 199 -6.02 10.85 1.15
CA LYS A 199 -4.75 10.70 1.89
C LYS A 199 -4.97 10.88 3.40
N TYR A 200 -5.78 11.89 3.79
CA TYR A 200 -6.18 12.07 5.20
C TYR A 200 -6.86 10.84 5.78
N ARG A 201 -7.79 10.19 5.03
CA ARG A 201 -8.48 8.99 5.50
C ARG A 201 -7.52 7.82 5.72
N ILE A 202 -6.56 7.64 4.81
CA ILE A 202 -5.48 6.64 4.94
C ILE A 202 -4.61 6.93 6.15
N MET A 203 -4.14 8.17 6.33
CA MET A 203 -3.27 8.56 7.44
C MET A 203 -3.97 8.48 8.80
N LYS A 204 -5.29 8.67 8.86
CA LYS A 204 -6.10 8.57 10.06
C LYS A 204 -6.29 7.12 10.52
N GLN A 205 -6.29 6.16 9.62
CA GLN A 205 -6.54 4.75 9.92
C GLN A 205 -5.47 4.19 10.86
N ARG A 206 -5.88 3.48 11.91
CA ARG A 206 -4.99 3.03 12.97
C ARG A 206 -4.52 1.60 12.84
N ASN A 207 -5.30 0.75 12.19
CA ASN A 207 -4.98 -0.66 12.01
C ASN A 207 -4.76 -0.98 10.52
N TRP A 208 -3.52 -1.34 10.20
CA TRP A 208 -3.09 -1.83 8.89
C TRP A 208 -2.47 -3.23 8.97
N ARG A 209 -2.81 -4.00 10.02
CA ARG A 209 -2.35 -5.37 10.17
C ARG A 209 -3.15 -6.28 9.24
N CYS A 210 -2.48 -7.22 8.61
CA CYS A 210 -3.12 -8.25 7.81
C CYS A 210 -2.52 -9.63 8.08
N ASP A 211 -3.33 -10.65 7.87
CA ASP A 211 -2.91 -12.04 8.00
C ASP A 211 -2.36 -12.55 6.66
N ILE A 212 -1.05 -12.81 6.60
CA ILE A 212 -0.37 -13.37 5.43
C ILE A 212 -0.22 -14.90 5.49
N SER A 213 -0.73 -15.55 6.55
CA SER A 213 -0.59 -17.02 6.72
C SER A 213 -1.11 -17.82 5.52
N PRO A 214 -2.20 -17.45 4.80
CA PRO A 214 -2.60 -18.14 3.60
C PRO A 214 -1.53 -18.07 2.49
N LEU A 215 -0.91 -16.91 2.29
CA LEU A 215 0.16 -16.71 1.31
C LEU A 215 1.39 -17.59 1.66
N GLU A 216 1.79 -17.60 2.93
CA GLU A 216 2.92 -18.42 3.42
C GLU A 216 2.66 -19.91 3.22
N LYS A 217 1.46 -20.38 3.63
CA LYS A 217 1.12 -21.81 3.58
C LYS A 217 0.93 -22.34 2.16
N GLU A 218 0.23 -21.57 1.31
CA GLU A 218 -0.14 -22.03 -0.03
C GLU A 218 0.99 -21.82 -1.04
N LEU A 219 1.69 -20.68 -0.95
CA LEU A 219 2.75 -20.34 -1.89
C LEU A 219 4.17 -20.59 -1.36
N GLY A 220 4.34 -20.84 -0.07
CA GLY A 220 5.66 -20.93 0.54
C GLY A 220 6.37 -19.58 0.56
N TYR A 221 5.61 -18.49 0.60
CA TYR A 221 6.15 -17.14 0.66
C TYR A 221 6.94 -16.91 1.96
N VAL A 222 8.14 -16.41 1.83
CA VAL A 222 9.00 -16.01 2.94
C VAL A 222 9.57 -14.63 2.63
N PRO A 223 9.16 -13.59 3.36
CA PRO A 223 9.67 -12.24 3.10
C PRO A 223 11.17 -12.16 3.40
N GLU A 224 11.95 -11.68 2.45
CA GLU A 224 13.40 -11.55 2.57
C GLU A 224 13.84 -10.15 3.03
N TYR A 225 12.94 -9.17 2.94
CA TYR A 225 13.23 -7.77 3.22
C TYR A 225 12.41 -7.26 4.42
N PRO A 226 12.81 -7.58 5.67
CA PRO A 226 12.26 -6.86 6.81
C PRO A 226 12.53 -5.37 6.67
N LEU A 227 11.71 -4.53 7.31
CA LEU A 227 11.72 -3.07 7.10
C LEU A 227 13.13 -2.45 7.22
N GLU A 228 13.95 -2.93 8.16
CA GLU A 228 15.31 -2.45 8.37
C GLU A 228 16.21 -2.66 7.14
N ARG A 229 16.14 -3.84 6.53
CA ARG A 229 16.90 -4.16 5.32
C ARG A 229 16.41 -3.35 4.13
N GLY A 230 15.09 -3.26 3.96
CA GLY A 230 14.49 -2.54 2.84
C GLY A 230 14.77 -1.03 2.90
N VAL A 231 14.67 -0.40 4.09
CA VAL A 231 14.99 1.03 4.28
C VAL A 231 16.45 1.30 3.97
N LYS A 232 17.37 0.44 4.42
CA LYS A 232 18.79 0.57 4.08
C LYS A 232 19.00 0.55 2.56
N GLU A 233 18.33 -0.36 1.85
CA GLU A 233 18.45 -0.47 0.38
C GLU A 233 17.90 0.77 -0.32
N ILE A 234 16.72 1.29 0.06
CA ILE A 234 16.16 2.47 -0.59
C ILE A 234 16.99 3.73 -0.35
N ILE A 235 17.51 3.91 0.86
CA ILE A 235 18.37 5.08 1.16
C ILE A 235 19.67 5.00 0.37
N ALA A 236 20.30 3.83 0.26
CA ALA A 236 21.46 3.62 -0.59
C ALA A 236 21.15 3.94 -2.06
N TRP A 237 19.99 3.50 -2.55
CA TRP A 237 19.53 3.79 -3.91
C TRP A 237 19.28 5.30 -4.12
N TYR A 238 18.58 5.98 -3.21
CA TYR A 238 18.32 7.43 -3.31
C TYR A 238 19.62 8.24 -3.37
N LYS A 239 20.63 7.88 -2.55
CA LYS A 239 21.96 8.52 -2.58
C LYS A 239 22.67 8.28 -3.91
N LYS A 240 22.67 7.03 -4.41
CA LYS A 240 23.32 6.65 -5.67
C LYS A 240 22.73 7.39 -6.88
N GLU A 241 21.42 7.54 -6.92
CA GLU A 241 20.70 8.18 -8.05
C GLU A 241 20.59 9.72 -7.88
N GLY A 242 21.18 10.30 -6.84
CA GLY A 242 21.17 11.74 -6.61
C GLY A 242 19.80 12.31 -6.20
N TRP A 243 18.94 11.48 -5.60
CA TRP A 243 17.65 11.92 -5.06
C TRP A 243 17.80 12.53 -3.66
N LEU A 244 18.82 12.10 -2.87
CA LEU A 244 19.21 12.61 -1.56
C LEU A 244 20.64 13.12 -1.58
#